data_956e14e764989ecc39e797dc2d9b73e4
#
_entry.id   956e14e764989ecc39e797dc2d9b73e4
#
_cell.length_a   1.000
_cell.length_b   1.000
_cell.length_c   1.000
_cell.angle_alpha   90.00
_cell.angle_beta   90.00
_cell.angle_gamma   90.00
#
_symmetry.space_group_name_H-M   'P 1'
#
loop_
_entity.id
_entity.type
_entity.pdbx_description
1 polymer ?
#
loop_
_entity_poly.entity_id
_entity_poly.type
_entity_poly.pdbx_seq_one_letter_code
_entity_poly.pdbx_strand_id
1 'polypeptide(L)'
;VVHIAEMPIKCPVAPLEFAFLSDSFFTNKGMRDKVDITFVTPMDGAFTKPVATKALNHLLEQKNIRIVSNFNIERVDEVEKKIIDYAEKEVEYDLLVTVPTNMGDEAMERSGFGDDLNFVPTDKHTLQSLIKDNIFVIGDATNIPASKAGSVAHFEAEILTENILRYIKGEPLKADFDGHSNCFVETGNGKAILIDFNYEYEPVPGTFPIPNVGPLRLLEESRMNHMGKLAFRWIYWNMLLKGRPIPFVSPKMNKKGKQLELAGH
;
A
#
# COMPACT_ATOMS: atom_id res chain seq x y z
N VAL A 1 -8.97 -18.21 5.04
CA VAL A 1 -9.49 -16.94 4.49
C VAL A 1 -8.56 -15.80 4.90
N VAL A 2 -8.16 -14.95 3.94
CA VAL A 2 -7.46 -13.69 4.14
C VAL A 2 -8.45 -12.57 3.83
N HIS A 3 -8.76 -11.73 4.80
CA HIS A 3 -9.87 -10.80 4.72
C HIS A 3 -9.44 -9.37 5.04
N ILE A 4 -9.93 -8.43 4.25
CA ILE A 4 -9.88 -6.98 4.52
C ILE A 4 -11.27 -6.56 4.96
N ALA A 5 -11.39 -6.06 6.20
CA ALA A 5 -12.70 -5.68 6.73
C ALA A 5 -13.22 -4.41 6.06
N GLU A 6 -12.38 -3.39 5.92
CA GLU A 6 -12.79 -2.07 5.44
C GLU A 6 -11.61 -1.28 4.88
N MET A 7 -11.90 -0.23 4.11
CA MET A 7 -10.91 0.75 3.64
C MET A 7 -11.05 2.07 4.40
N PRO A 8 -9.97 2.83 4.64
CA PRO A 8 -8.59 2.55 4.22
C PRO A 8 -7.88 1.54 5.14
N ILE A 9 -6.90 0.85 4.60
CA ILE A 9 -5.99 0.00 5.38
C ILE A 9 -4.55 0.53 5.34
N LYS A 10 -3.84 0.34 6.45
CA LYS A 10 -2.39 0.57 6.50
C LYS A 10 -1.70 -0.56 5.74
N CYS A 11 -0.74 -0.20 4.88
CA CYS A 11 -0.09 -1.13 3.97
C CYS A 11 -1.07 -1.91 3.07
N PRO A 12 -1.66 -1.28 2.04
CA PRO A 12 -2.75 -1.87 1.24
C PRO A 12 -2.36 -3.14 0.47
N VAL A 13 -1.07 -3.44 0.36
CA VAL A 13 -0.57 -4.66 -0.29
C VAL A 13 -0.29 -5.82 0.69
N ALA A 14 -0.25 -5.57 2.00
CA ALA A 14 0.12 -6.59 2.99
C ALA A 14 -0.81 -7.82 3.01
N PRO A 15 -2.14 -7.70 2.92
CA PRO A 15 -3.02 -8.87 2.86
C PRO A 15 -2.78 -9.73 1.63
N LEU A 16 -2.53 -9.12 0.47
CA LEU A 16 -2.16 -9.84 -0.76
C LEU A 16 -0.83 -10.57 -0.61
N GLU A 17 0.17 -9.87 -0.06
CA GLU A 17 1.49 -10.46 0.22
C GLU A 17 1.35 -11.65 1.16
N PHE A 18 0.52 -11.55 2.20
CA PHE A 18 0.24 -12.67 3.11
C PHE A 18 -0.39 -13.85 2.38
N ALA A 19 -1.36 -13.63 1.49
CA ALA A 19 -2.01 -14.69 0.71
C ALA A 19 -0.99 -15.39 -0.22
N PHE A 20 -0.14 -14.64 -0.92
CA PHE A 20 0.89 -15.19 -1.80
C PHE A 20 1.99 -15.95 -1.03
N LEU A 21 2.41 -15.43 0.12
CA LEU A 21 3.39 -16.10 0.96
C LEU A 21 2.82 -17.37 1.58
N SER A 22 1.54 -17.40 1.92
CA SER A 22 0.84 -18.60 2.39
C SER A 22 0.79 -19.67 1.30
N ASP A 23 0.46 -19.30 0.06
CA ASP A 23 0.53 -20.19 -1.09
C ASP A 23 1.92 -20.81 -1.25
N SER A 24 2.96 -19.98 -1.22
CA SER A 24 4.35 -20.43 -1.32
C SER A 24 4.76 -21.34 -0.14
N PHE A 25 4.33 -21.01 1.07
CA PHE A 25 4.62 -21.80 2.27
C PHE A 25 4.03 -23.20 2.16
N PHE A 26 2.75 -23.32 1.82
CA PHE A 26 2.09 -24.63 1.69
C PHE A 26 2.61 -25.43 0.49
N THR A 27 2.97 -24.75 -0.61
CA THR A 27 3.63 -25.37 -1.75
C THR A 27 4.97 -25.99 -1.35
N ASN A 28 5.82 -25.25 -0.62
CA ASN A 28 7.12 -25.73 -0.16
C ASN A 28 7.00 -26.86 0.88
N LYS A 29 5.87 -26.98 1.58
CA LYS A 29 5.55 -28.05 2.50
C LYS A 29 4.92 -29.29 1.82
N GLY A 30 4.63 -29.24 0.53
CA GLY A 30 3.90 -30.29 -0.18
C GLY A 30 2.46 -30.47 0.30
N MET A 31 1.82 -29.36 0.76
CA MET A 31 0.49 -29.36 1.35
C MET A 31 -0.49 -28.44 0.61
N ARG A 32 -0.08 -27.80 -0.48
CA ARG A 32 -0.88 -26.79 -1.19
C ARG A 32 -2.21 -27.34 -1.69
N ASP A 33 -2.23 -28.58 -2.10
CA ASP A 33 -3.40 -29.34 -2.55
C ASP A 33 -4.44 -29.63 -1.44
N LYS A 34 -4.05 -29.43 -0.18
CA LYS A 34 -4.90 -29.65 1.01
C LYS A 34 -5.42 -28.35 1.60
N VAL A 35 -5.10 -27.21 1.00
CA VAL A 35 -5.43 -25.87 1.54
C VAL A 35 -6.08 -25.02 0.47
N ASP A 36 -7.32 -24.62 0.72
CA ASP A 36 -8.00 -23.59 -0.07
C ASP A 36 -7.72 -22.22 0.51
N ILE A 37 -7.15 -21.32 -0.31
CA ILE A 37 -6.89 -19.94 0.07
C ILE A 37 -7.93 -19.05 -0.60
N THR A 38 -8.64 -18.25 0.20
CA THR A 38 -9.60 -17.27 -0.30
C THR A 38 -9.21 -15.89 0.17
N PHE A 39 -9.08 -14.95 -0.76
CA PHE A 39 -8.88 -13.53 -0.50
C PHE A 39 -10.22 -12.81 -0.57
N VAL A 40 -10.63 -12.17 0.52
CA VAL A 40 -11.93 -11.49 0.65
C VAL A 40 -11.70 -10.00 0.87
N THR A 41 -12.37 -9.15 0.09
CA THR A 41 -12.12 -7.71 0.07
C THR A 41 -13.39 -6.90 -0.19
N PRO A 42 -13.54 -5.70 0.41
CA PRO A 42 -14.62 -4.77 0.06
C PRO A 42 -14.42 -4.11 -1.30
N MET A 43 -13.21 -4.18 -1.87
CA MET A 43 -12.91 -3.65 -3.21
C MET A 43 -13.53 -4.52 -4.30
N ASP A 44 -13.61 -4.00 -5.53
CA ASP A 44 -14.05 -4.73 -6.73
C ASP A 44 -13.03 -5.72 -7.28
N GLY A 45 -11.81 -5.73 -6.72
CA GLY A 45 -10.72 -6.65 -7.07
C GLY A 45 -9.58 -6.59 -6.08
N ALA A 46 -8.44 -7.15 -6.45
CA ALA A 46 -7.27 -7.30 -5.58
C ALA A 46 -6.61 -5.98 -5.19
N PHE A 47 -6.89 -4.89 -5.90
CA PHE A 47 -6.30 -3.57 -5.63
C PHE A 47 -7.28 -2.44 -5.98
N THR A 48 -6.97 -1.21 -5.57
CA THR A 48 -7.84 -0.03 -5.76
C THR A 48 -7.74 0.61 -7.15
N LYS A 49 -6.76 0.22 -7.96
CA LYS A 49 -6.45 0.83 -9.26
C LYS A 49 -6.56 -0.21 -10.38
N PRO A 50 -7.29 0.07 -11.49
CA PRO A 50 -7.67 -0.93 -12.50
C PRO A 50 -6.52 -1.71 -13.12
N VAL A 51 -5.42 -1.05 -13.53
CA VAL A 51 -4.28 -1.74 -14.16
C VAL A 51 -3.61 -2.70 -13.19
N ALA A 52 -3.37 -2.24 -11.95
CA ALA A 52 -2.80 -3.09 -10.90
C ALA A 52 -3.77 -4.20 -10.48
N THR A 53 -5.07 -3.92 -10.37
CA THR A 53 -6.11 -4.91 -10.08
C THR A 53 -6.09 -6.05 -11.09
N LYS A 54 -6.02 -5.73 -12.38
CA LYS A 54 -5.95 -6.75 -13.45
C LYS A 54 -4.72 -7.64 -13.30
N ALA A 55 -3.55 -7.05 -13.06
CA ALA A 55 -2.30 -7.80 -12.90
C ALA A 55 -2.32 -8.69 -11.64
N LEU A 56 -2.82 -8.18 -10.52
CA LEU A 56 -2.87 -8.90 -9.25
C LEU A 56 -3.97 -9.97 -9.23
N ASN A 57 -5.15 -9.72 -9.83
CA ASN A 57 -6.19 -10.73 -10.00
C ASN A 57 -5.67 -11.92 -10.82
N HIS A 58 -4.96 -11.65 -11.92
CA HIS A 58 -4.36 -12.70 -12.74
C HIS A 58 -3.36 -13.54 -11.94
N LEU A 59 -2.56 -12.90 -11.07
CA LEU A 59 -1.62 -13.62 -10.23
C LEU A 59 -2.31 -14.48 -9.14
N LEU A 60 -3.41 -14.00 -8.56
CA LEU A 60 -4.25 -14.78 -7.64
C LEU A 60 -4.80 -16.03 -8.35
N GLU A 61 -5.33 -15.85 -9.56
CA GLU A 61 -5.83 -16.95 -10.40
C GLU A 61 -4.73 -17.98 -10.69
N GLN A 62 -3.55 -17.55 -11.16
CA GLN A 62 -2.42 -18.43 -11.42
C GLN A 62 -1.99 -19.26 -10.20
N LYS A 63 -2.16 -18.72 -9.00
CA LYS A 63 -1.83 -19.38 -7.73
C LYS A 63 -3.01 -20.16 -7.13
N ASN A 64 -4.12 -20.27 -7.86
CA ASN A 64 -5.33 -20.92 -7.38
C ASN A 64 -5.79 -20.34 -6.02
N ILE A 65 -5.74 -19.00 -5.89
CA ILE A 65 -6.28 -18.25 -4.75
C ILE A 65 -7.59 -17.63 -5.19
N ARG A 66 -8.68 -18.07 -4.57
CA ARG A 66 -10.02 -17.53 -4.86
C ARG A 66 -10.14 -16.10 -4.36
N ILE A 67 -10.70 -15.18 -5.18
CA ILE A 67 -11.06 -13.83 -4.75
C ILE A 67 -12.58 -13.72 -4.55
N VAL A 68 -12.97 -13.05 -3.47
CA VAL A 68 -14.34 -12.63 -3.18
C VAL A 68 -14.32 -11.13 -3.02
N SER A 69 -14.73 -10.41 -4.05
CA SER A 69 -14.78 -8.95 -4.11
C SER A 69 -16.14 -8.39 -3.72
N ASN A 70 -16.20 -7.08 -3.49
CA ASN A 70 -17.41 -6.36 -3.06
C ASN A 70 -18.05 -7.00 -1.82
N PHE A 71 -17.22 -7.45 -0.88
CA PHE A 71 -17.66 -8.09 0.37
C PHE A 71 -17.53 -7.07 1.51
N ASN A 72 -18.62 -6.41 1.85
CA ASN A 72 -18.69 -5.45 2.94
C ASN A 72 -19.15 -6.17 4.20
N ILE A 73 -18.20 -6.51 5.06
CA ILE A 73 -18.47 -7.33 6.24
C ILE A 73 -19.48 -6.67 7.19
N GLU A 74 -20.45 -7.43 7.64
CA GLU A 74 -21.34 -7.08 8.73
C GLU A 74 -20.89 -7.72 10.04
N ARG A 75 -20.65 -9.04 10.02
CA ARG A 75 -20.32 -9.80 11.24
C ARG A 75 -19.44 -11.02 10.96
N VAL A 76 -18.78 -11.48 12.02
CA VAL A 76 -18.06 -12.75 12.07
C VAL A 76 -18.86 -13.70 12.94
N ASP A 77 -19.23 -14.86 12.41
CA ASP A 77 -19.81 -15.96 13.16
C ASP A 77 -18.70 -16.93 13.54
N GLU A 78 -18.29 -16.89 14.81
CA GLU A 78 -17.20 -17.72 15.32
C GLU A 78 -17.61 -19.16 15.58
N VAL A 79 -18.91 -19.42 15.76
CA VAL A 79 -19.46 -20.75 16.02
C VAL A 79 -19.56 -21.53 14.72
N GLU A 80 -20.21 -20.94 13.71
CA GLU A 80 -20.35 -21.50 12.37
C GLU A 80 -19.10 -21.30 11.50
N LYS A 81 -18.08 -20.58 11.99
CA LYS A 81 -16.83 -20.26 11.30
C LYS A 81 -17.04 -19.64 9.92
N LYS A 82 -17.81 -18.57 9.87
CA LYS A 82 -18.09 -17.84 8.65
C LYS A 82 -18.06 -16.34 8.86
N ILE A 83 -17.70 -15.61 7.82
CA ILE A 83 -17.89 -14.16 7.72
C ILE A 83 -19.10 -13.88 6.85
N ILE A 84 -19.87 -12.87 7.21
CA ILE A 84 -21.16 -12.54 6.57
C ILE A 84 -21.14 -11.06 6.23
N ASP A 85 -21.53 -10.72 5.00
CA ASP A 85 -21.63 -9.32 4.56
C ASP A 85 -23.05 -8.76 4.74
N TYR A 86 -23.23 -7.45 4.54
CA TYR A 86 -24.55 -6.79 4.62
C TYR A 86 -25.56 -7.27 3.58
N ALA A 87 -25.15 -8.01 2.57
CA ALA A 87 -26.02 -8.64 1.57
C ALA A 87 -26.29 -10.13 1.89
N GLU A 88 -25.98 -10.58 3.11
CA GLU A 88 -26.11 -11.97 3.59
C GLU A 88 -25.27 -12.98 2.77
N LYS A 89 -24.21 -12.52 2.09
CA LYS A 89 -23.25 -13.41 1.45
C LYS A 89 -22.31 -13.98 2.50
N GLU A 90 -22.10 -15.28 2.47
CA GLU A 90 -21.31 -16.00 3.45
C GLU A 90 -19.99 -16.50 2.86
N VAL A 91 -18.93 -16.50 3.65
CA VAL A 91 -17.65 -17.15 3.34
C VAL A 91 -17.19 -17.93 4.56
N GLU A 92 -17.18 -19.27 4.43
CA GLU A 92 -16.72 -20.19 5.46
C GLU A 92 -15.18 -20.17 5.58
N TYR A 93 -14.67 -20.45 6.78
CA TYR A 93 -13.26 -20.55 7.07
C TYR A 93 -12.92 -21.59 8.15
N ASP A 94 -11.80 -22.28 8.01
CA ASP A 94 -11.15 -22.98 9.13
C ASP A 94 -10.22 -22.03 9.90
N LEU A 95 -9.54 -21.14 9.19
CA LEU A 95 -8.70 -20.08 9.72
C LEU A 95 -9.05 -18.74 9.05
N LEU A 96 -9.36 -17.74 9.85
CA LEU A 96 -9.58 -16.37 9.40
C LEU A 96 -8.39 -15.49 9.80
N VAL A 97 -7.74 -14.88 8.81
CA VAL A 97 -6.75 -13.83 8.99
C VAL A 97 -7.37 -12.53 8.47
N THR A 98 -7.76 -11.65 9.36
CA THR A 98 -8.45 -10.41 9.00
C THR A 98 -7.62 -9.19 9.31
N VAL A 99 -7.69 -8.20 8.41
CA VAL A 99 -7.22 -6.83 8.68
C VAL A 99 -8.43 -6.03 9.15
N PRO A 100 -8.45 -5.61 10.43
CA PRO A 100 -9.55 -4.81 10.96
C PRO A 100 -9.55 -3.39 10.37
N THR A 101 -10.62 -2.63 10.64
CA THR A 101 -10.70 -1.20 10.32
C THR A 101 -9.50 -0.46 10.92
N ASN A 102 -8.81 0.31 10.08
CA ASN A 102 -7.69 1.12 10.53
C ASN A 102 -8.15 2.57 10.77
N MET A 103 -7.79 3.10 11.92
CA MET A 103 -8.12 4.45 12.35
C MET A 103 -6.87 5.20 12.78
N GLY A 104 -6.97 6.51 12.90
CA GLY A 104 -6.00 7.33 13.63
C GLY A 104 -6.09 7.08 15.14
N ASP A 105 -5.15 7.68 15.87
CA ASP A 105 -5.13 7.55 17.33
C ASP A 105 -6.25 8.40 17.97
N GLU A 106 -6.89 7.87 19.02
CA GLU A 106 -7.95 8.58 19.78
C GLU A 106 -7.47 9.92 20.38
N ALA A 107 -6.17 10.12 20.51
CA ALA A 107 -5.62 11.41 20.91
C ALA A 107 -5.95 12.52 19.89
N MET A 108 -6.18 12.18 18.61
CA MET A 108 -6.55 13.15 17.60
C MET A 108 -7.97 13.65 17.82
N GLU A 109 -8.92 12.76 18.14
CA GLU A 109 -10.29 13.14 18.54
C GLU A 109 -10.27 14.00 19.80
N ARG A 110 -9.61 13.54 20.88
CA ARG A 110 -9.54 14.25 22.16
C ARG A 110 -8.91 15.65 22.04
N SER A 111 -8.03 15.86 21.07
CA SER A 111 -7.40 17.16 20.81
C SER A 111 -8.10 18.01 19.75
N GLY A 112 -9.20 17.50 19.17
CA GLY A 112 -9.96 18.21 18.12
C GLY A 112 -9.25 18.26 16.77
N PHE A 113 -8.35 17.32 16.49
CA PHE A 113 -7.59 17.23 15.24
C PHE A 113 -8.04 16.08 14.33
N GLY A 114 -8.83 15.12 14.83
CA GLY A 114 -9.26 13.95 14.07
C GLY A 114 -10.47 14.23 13.19
N ASP A 115 -10.52 13.59 12.02
CA ASP A 115 -11.76 13.38 11.27
C ASP A 115 -12.56 12.20 11.87
N ASP A 116 -13.63 11.75 11.20
CA ASP A 116 -14.49 10.65 11.69
C ASP A 116 -13.76 9.32 11.93
N LEU A 117 -12.57 9.14 11.34
CA LEU A 117 -11.70 8.00 11.55
C LEU A 117 -10.44 8.36 12.35
N ASN A 118 -10.41 9.51 13.01
CA ASN A 118 -9.28 10.03 13.79
C ASN A 118 -8.00 10.31 12.98
N PHE A 119 -8.08 10.39 11.64
CA PHE A 119 -6.98 10.91 10.84
C PHE A 119 -6.97 12.43 10.88
N VAL A 120 -5.79 13.03 10.81
CA VAL A 120 -5.65 14.49 10.81
C VAL A 120 -5.87 15.03 9.40
N PRO A 121 -6.89 15.92 9.18
CA PRO A 121 -7.06 16.59 7.91
C PRO A 121 -5.82 17.38 7.51
N THR A 122 -5.22 17.01 6.37
CA THR A 122 -3.90 17.46 5.95
C THR A 122 -3.92 17.88 4.48
N ASP A 123 -3.27 18.99 4.14
CA ASP A 123 -3.04 19.35 2.74
C ASP A 123 -2.14 18.34 2.07
N LYS A 124 -2.64 17.70 1.02
CA LYS A 124 -1.98 16.55 0.38
C LYS A 124 -0.68 16.89 -0.36
N HIS A 125 -0.36 18.16 -0.54
CA HIS A 125 0.83 18.60 -1.28
C HIS A 125 1.87 19.27 -0.37
N THR A 126 1.43 20.02 0.64
CA THR A 126 2.34 20.70 1.58
C THR A 126 2.57 19.93 2.87
N LEU A 127 1.66 18.97 3.18
CA LEU A 127 1.66 18.18 4.41
C LEU A 127 1.39 19.01 5.68
N GLN A 128 0.84 20.19 5.52
CA GLN A 128 0.38 21.05 6.61
C GLN A 128 -1.03 20.65 7.03
N SER A 129 -1.32 20.66 8.33
CA SER A 129 -2.68 20.45 8.83
C SER A 129 -3.63 21.52 8.31
N LEU A 130 -4.85 21.11 7.93
CA LEU A 130 -5.91 22.03 7.54
C LEU A 130 -6.59 22.70 8.75
N ILE A 131 -6.23 22.30 9.97
CA ILE A 131 -6.81 22.81 11.22
C ILE A 131 -5.92 23.87 11.88
N LYS A 132 -4.59 23.70 11.81
CA LYS A 132 -3.59 24.60 12.40
C LYS A 132 -2.35 24.68 11.53
N ASP A 133 -1.93 25.89 11.23
CA ASP A 133 -0.80 26.20 10.34
C ASP A 133 0.58 25.89 10.92
N ASN A 134 0.69 25.76 12.22
CA ASN A 134 1.94 25.35 12.90
C ASN A 134 2.04 23.85 13.16
N ILE A 135 1.13 23.05 12.61
CA ILE A 135 1.15 21.58 12.70
C ILE A 135 1.32 20.99 11.31
N PHE A 136 2.23 20.03 11.22
CA PHE A 136 2.51 19.26 10.01
C PHE A 136 2.33 17.78 10.32
N VAL A 137 1.82 17.00 9.34
CA VAL A 137 1.43 15.60 9.55
C VAL A 137 1.90 14.75 8.39
N ILE A 138 2.46 13.57 8.68
CA ILE A 138 2.88 12.59 7.67
C ILE A 138 2.48 11.18 8.06
N GLY A 139 2.57 10.27 7.10
CA GLY A 139 2.35 8.83 7.30
C GLY A 139 0.92 8.48 7.65
N ASP A 140 0.80 7.49 8.53
CA ASP A 140 -0.47 6.87 8.88
C ASP A 140 -1.46 7.80 9.59
N ALA A 141 -0.96 8.90 10.16
CA ALA A 141 -1.80 9.85 10.89
C ALA A 141 -2.61 10.79 9.98
N THR A 142 -2.27 10.90 8.70
CA THR A 142 -2.93 11.80 7.75
C THR A 142 -4.19 11.18 7.14
N ASN A 143 -5.10 12.02 6.65
CA ASN A 143 -6.22 11.58 5.80
C ASN A 143 -5.94 11.74 4.29
N ILE A 144 -4.70 12.05 3.88
CA ILE A 144 -4.36 12.22 2.48
C ILE A 144 -4.53 10.93 1.68
N PRO A 145 -4.88 11.01 0.37
CA PRO A 145 -5.12 9.84 -0.48
C PRO A 145 -3.82 9.18 -0.98
N ALA A 146 -2.77 9.17 -0.16
CA ALA A 146 -1.53 8.43 -0.40
C ALA A 146 -1.58 7.07 0.28
N SER A 147 -0.76 6.14 -0.19
CA SER A 147 -0.64 4.82 0.43
C SER A 147 -0.07 4.95 1.84
N LYS A 148 -0.71 4.35 2.84
CA LYS A 148 -0.21 4.32 4.22
C LYS A 148 0.88 3.26 4.35
N ALA A 149 2.09 3.61 3.93
CA ALA A 149 3.26 2.74 3.90
C ALA A 149 4.52 3.48 4.37
N GLY A 150 5.45 2.78 5.00
CA GLY A 150 6.68 3.37 5.52
C GLY A 150 7.55 4.06 4.47
N SER A 151 7.58 3.55 3.23
CA SER A 151 8.29 4.20 2.11
C SER A 151 7.68 5.56 1.76
N VAL A 152 6.35 5.66 1.79
CA VAL A 152 5.61 6.91 1.52
C VAL A 152 5.90 7.93 2.61
N ALA A 153 5.87 7.53 3.88
CA ALA A 153 6.22 8.41 4.99
C ALA A 153 7.64 8.98 4.88
N HIS A 154 8.59 8.25 4.28
CA HIS A 154 9.93 8.79 3.99
C HIS A 154 9.92 9.84 2.90
N PHE A 155 9.16 9.65 1.80
CA PHE A 155 9.00 10.66 0.76
C PHE A 155 8.32 11.92 1.29
N GLU A 156 7.29 11.74 2.11
CA GLU A 156 6.63 12.83 2.82
C GLU A 156 7.60 13.58 3.74
N ALA A 157 8.46 12.87 4.48
CA ALA A 157 9.42 13.48 5.40
C ALA A 157 10.46 14.37 4.68
N GLU A 158 10.87 14.04 3.46
CA GLU A 158 11.76 14.88 2.68
C GLU A 158 11.09 16.21 2.31
N ILE A 159 9.86 16.16 1.80
CA ILE A 159 9.05 17.36 1.47
C ILE A 159 8.72 18.17 2.72
N LEU A 160 8.31 17.48 3.78
CA LEU A 160 7.97 18.10 5.07
C LEU A 160 9.16 18.88 5.65
N THR A 161 10.35 18.31 5.59
CA THR A 161 11.57 18.96 6.12
C THR A 161 11.79 20.32 5.45
N GLU A 162 11.64 20.41 4.12
CA GLU A 162 11.74 21.67 3.42
C GLU A 162 10.62 22.65 3.83
N ASN A 163 9.40 22.17 3.94
CA ASN A 163 8.25 23.02 4.29
C ASN A 163 8.34 23.53 5.73
N ILE A 164 8.80 22.74 6.69
CA ILE A 164 9.05 23.23 8.06
C ILE A 164 10.12 24.34 8.06
N LEU A 165 11.22 24.16 7.32
CA LEU A 165 12.26 25.19 7.24
C LEU A 165 11.73 26.49 6.60
N ARG A 166 10.88 26.41 5.60
CA ARG A 166 10.22 27.55 4.98
C ARG A 166 9.26 28.24 5.98
N TYR A 167 8.44 27.46 6.66
CA TYR A 167 7.51 27.95 7.68
C TYR A 167 8.26 28.75 8.78
N ILE A 168 9.35 28.22 9.29
CA ILE A 168 10.17 28.91 10.31
C ILE A 168 10.73 30.23 9.80
N LYS A 169 11.03 30.34 8.51
CA LYS A 169 11.54 31.55 7.87
C LYS A 169 10.44 32.53 7.43
N GLY A 170 9.17 32.17 7.58
CA GLY A 170 8.05 32.96 7.05
C GLY A 170 7.95 32.94 5.53
N GLU A 171 8.52 31.96 4.85
CA GLU A 171 8.44 31.77 3.41
C GLU A 171 7.19 30.95 3.04
N PRO A 172 6.61 31.15 1.84
CA PRO A 172 5.51 30.31 1.35
C PRO A 172 5.89 28.84 1.30
N LEU A 173 5.00 27.94 1.71
CA LEU A 173 5.19 26.51 1.59
C LEU A 173 5.21 26.09 0.11
N LYS A 174 5.92 25.00 -0.20
CA LYS A 174 5.90 24.37 -1.52
C LYS A 174 4.90 23.21 -1.54
N ALA A 175 3.99 23.23 -2.50
CA ALA A 175 3.04 22.14 -2.77
C ALA A 175 3.70 21.05 -3.63
N ASP A 176 4.68 20.35 -3.07
CA ASP A 176 5.60 19.53 -3.85
C ASP A 176 5.34 18.02 -3.74
N PHE A 177 4.62 17.54 -2.72
CA PHE A 177 4.28 16.13 -2.63
C PHE A 177 3.21 15.76 -3.67
N ASP A 178 3.48 14.76 -4.48
CA ASP A 178 2.59 14.29 -5.55
C ASP A 178 1.89 12.96 -5.24
N GLY A 179 2.01 12.45 -3.99
CA GLY A 179 1.44 11.17 -3.58
C GLY A 179 2.27 9.96 -3.98
N HIS A 180 3.55 10.16 -4.32
CA HIS A 180 4.43 9.08 -4.74
C HIS A 180 4.41 7.92 -3.74
N SER A 181 4.06 6.75 -4.23
CA SER A 181 3.95 5.50 -3.50
C SER A 181 4.69 4.40 -4.24
N ASN A 182 5.60 3.74 -3.54
CA ASN A 182 6.42 2.67 -4.09
C ASN A 182 6.42 1.49 -3.11
N CYS A 183 5.92 0.34 -3.55
CA CYS A 183 5.75 -0.84 -2.69
C CYS A 183 6.18 -2.12 -3.39
N PHE A 184 6.99 -2.93 -2.70
CA PHE A 184 7.22 -4.31 -3.08
C PHE A 184 6.13 -5.22 -2.50
N VAL A 185 5.66 -6.16 -3.31
CA VAL A 185 4.72 -7.20 -2.92
C VAL A 185 5.39 -8.55 -3.15
N GLU A 186 5.74 -9.27 -2.10
CA GLU A 186 6.24 -10.63 -2.21
C GLU A 186 5.16 -11.55 -2.77
N THR A 187 5.52 -12.32 -3.79
CA THR A 187 4.60 -13.25 -4.46
C THR A 187 4.95 -14.71 -4.20
N GLY A 188 5.93 -14.95 -3.32
CA GLY A 188 6.41 -16.28 -2.98
C GLY A 188 7.47 -16.82 -3.94
N ASN A 189 8.09 -17.94 -3.59
CA ASN A 189 9.09 -18.64 -4.40
C ASN A 189 10.27 -17.75 -4.86
N GLY A 190 10.66 -16.78 -4.02
CA GLY A 190 11.76 -15.84 -4.29
C GLY A 190 11.45 -14.84 -5.40
N LYS A 191 10.19 -14.45 -5.54
CA LYS A 191 9.75 -13.43 -6.48
C LYS A 191 8.91 -12.36 -5.80
N ALA A 192 8.89 -11.16 -6.39
CA ALA A 192 8.08 -10.04 -5.96
C ALA A 192 7.62 -9.20 -7.16
N ILE A 193 6.55 -8.45 -6.96
CA ILE A 193 6.11 -7.36 -7.83
C ILE A 193 6.54 -6.05 -7.19
N LEU A 194 6.90 -5.06 -8.01
CA LEU A 194 7.10 -3.67 -7.60
C LEU A 194 5.97 -2.81 -8.17
N ILE A 195 5.28 -2.09 -7.30
CA ILE A 195 4.22 -1.14 -7.63
C ILE A 195 4.74 0.28 -7.41
N ASP A 196 4.50 1.18 -8.36
CA ASP A 196 4.93 2.58 -8.30
C ASP A 196 3.88 3.48 -8.94
N PHE A 197 3.34 4.46 -8.19
CA PHE A 197 2.23 5.32 -8.60
C PHE A 197 2.20 6.62 -7.80
N ASN A 198 1.33 7.55 -8.20
CA ASN A 198 1.08 8.80 -7.47
C ASN A 198 -0.40 9.22 -7.57
N TYR A 199 -0.73 10.46 -7.20
CA TYR A 199 -2.11 10.98 -7.28
C TYR A 199 -2.67 11.02 -8.70
N GLU A 200 -1.81 11.24 -9.69
CA GLU A 200 -2.18 11.45 -11.10
C GLU A 200 -2.19 10.14 -11.89
N TYR A 201 -1.23 9.26 -11.62
CA TYR A 201 -1.04 8.02 -12.39
C TYR A 201 -1.18 6.79 -11.50
N GLU A 202 -1.98 5.85 -11.93
CA GLU A 202 -2.07 4.52 -11.32
C GLU A 202 -0.80 3.68 -11.60
N PRO A 203 -0.61 2.55 -10.88
CA PRO A 203 0.52 1.66 -11.15
C PRO A 203 0.46 1.12 -12.59
N VAL A 204 1.53 1.30 -13.35
CA VAL A 204 1.67 0.82 -14.73
C VAL A 204 2.99 0.08 -14.92
N PRO A 205 3.11 -0.79 -15.93
CA PRO A 205 4.38 -1.44 -16.28
C PRO A 205 5.47 -0.43 -16.60
N GLY A 206 6.73 -0.82 -16.36
CA GLY A 206 7.88 0.02 -16.64
C GLY A 206 9.16 -0.47 -15.98
N THR A 207 10.13 0.42 -15.85
CA THR A 207 11.43 0.15 -15.23
C THR A 207 11.71 1.07 -14.03
N PHE A 208 12.46 0.58 -13.04
CA PHE A 208 12.77 1.30 -11.82
C PHE A 208 14.17 0.91 -11.29
N PRO A 209 14.93 1.79 -10.64
CA PRO A 209 14.73 3.24 -10.52
C PRO A 209 15.21 4.02 -11.77
N ILE A 210 16.01 3.38 -12.65
CA ILE A 210 16.59 4.03 -13.84
C ILE A 210 15.65 3.80 -15.04
N PRO A 211 15.11 4.88 -15.64
CA PRO A 211 14.20 4.78 -16.79
C PRO A 211 14.80 3.97 -17.95
N ASN A 212 14.02 3.05 -18.52
CA ASN A 212 14.37 2.16 -19.64
C ASN A 212 15.54 1.19 -19.42
N VAL A 213 16.13 1.21 -18.23
CA VAL A 213 17.24 0.33 -17.83
C VAL A 213 16.84 -0.61 -16.70
N GLY A 214 16.26 -0.11 -15.64
CA GLY A 214 15.91 -0.91 -14.45
C GLY A 214 16.97 -0.79 -13.36
N PRO A 215 17.36 -1.89 -12.69
CA PRO A 215 17.11 -3.31 -12.99
C PRO A 215 15.74 -3.87 -12.62
N LEU A 216 14.92 -3.11 -11.84
CA LEU A 216 13.63 -3.58 -11.37
C LEU A 216 12.54 -3.35 -12.43
N ARG A 217 11.52 -4.22 -12.42
CA ARG A 217 10.37 -4.14 -13.31
C ARG A 217 9.11 -3.80 -12.54
N LEU A 218 8.35 -2.83 -13.04
CA LEU A 218 7.08 -2.42 -12.44
C LEU A 218 5.95 -3.32 -12.93
N LEU A 219 5.05 -3.73 -12.02
CA LEU A 219 3.91 -4.63 -12.25
C LEU A 219 4.26 -5.98 -12.89
N GLU A 220 5.50 -6.41 -12.79
CA GLU A 220 5.98 -7.69 -13.29
C GLU A 220 6.57 -8.51 -12.13
N GLU A 221 6.16 -9.78 -12.04
CA GLU A 221 6.71 -10.72 -11.06
C GLU A 221 8.14 -11.11 -11.44
N SER A 222 9.13 -10.78 -10.60
CA SER A 222 10.52 -11.10 -10.89
C SER A 222 11.35 -11.42 -9.64
N ARG A 223 12.42 -12.21 -9.84
CA ARG A 223 13.43 -12.46 -8.81
C ARG A 223 14.23 -11.19 -8.49
N MET A 224 14.42 -10.32 -9.47
CA MET A 224 15.17 -9.09 -9.28
C MET A 224 14.41 -8.14 -8.33
N ASN A 225 13.08 -8.07 -8.44
CA ASN A 225 12.25 -7.32 -7.50
C ASN A 225 12.35 -7.89 -6.07
N HIS A 226 12.35 -9.22 -5.92
CA HIS A 226 12.58 -9.85 -4.62
C HIS A 226 13.94 -9.48 -4.03
N MET A 227 15.00 -9.55 -4.82
CA MET A 227 16.33 -9.12 -4.37
C MET A 227 16.36 -7.63 -4.00
N GLY A 228 15.65 -6.79 -4.76
CA GLY A 228 15.46 -5.37 -4.43
C GLY A 228 14.80 -5.16 -3.08
N LYS A 229 13.73 -5.93 -2.77
CA LYS A 229 13.08 -5.90 -1.46
C LYS A 229 14.03 -6.33 -0.34
N LEU A 230 14.80 -7.39 -0.51
CA LEU A 230 15.78 -7.82 0.49
C LEU A 230 16.87 -6.76 0.73
N ALA A 231 17.37 -6.14 -0.33
CA ALA A 231 18.35 -5.05 -0.26
C ALA A 231 17.78 -3.82 0.47
N PHE A 232 16.46 -3.59 0.37
CA PHE A 232 15.79 -2.46 1.02
C PHE A 232 15.97 -2.47 2.54
N ARG A 233 16.07 -3.64 3.18
CA ARG A 233 16.39 -3.74 4.62
C ARG A 233 17.71 -3.03 4.96
N TRP A 234 18.75 -3.23 4.15
CA TRP A 234 20.03 -2.56 4.35
C TRP A 234 19.92 -1.05 4.09
N ILE A 235 19.24 -0.66 3.00
CA ILE A 235 18.98 0.74 2.63
C ILE A 235 18.26 1.45 3.76
N TYR A 236 17.22 0.84 4.32
CA TYR A 236 16.44 1.41 5.43
C TYR A 236 17.34 1.76 6.63
N TRP A 237 18.13 0.81 7.13
CA TRP A 237 18.97 1.00 8.30
C TRP A 237 20.19 1.89 8.06
N ASN A 238 20.75 1.89 6.88
CA ASN A 238 22.03 2.55 6.61
C ASN A 238 21.89 3.88 5.85
N MET A 239 20.75 4.13 5.23
CA MET A 239 20.48 5.35 4.48
C MET A 239 19.28 6.11 5.04
N LEU A 240 18.08 5.58 4.95
CA LEU A 240 16.84 6.29 5.26
C LEU A 240 16.78 6.76 6.71
N LEU A 241 17.04 5.89 7.69
CA LEU A 241 17.06 6.27 9.11
C LEU A 241 18.18 7.27 9.46
N LYS A 242 19.15 7.45 8.59
CA LYS A 242 20.23 8.44 8.74
C LYS A 242 19.98 9.72 7.94
N GLY A 243 18.76 9.90 7.40
CA GLY A 243 18.39 11.06 6.58
C GLY A 243 19.15 11.14 5.24
N ARG A 244 19.64 10.01 4.72
CA ARG A 244 20.36 9.97 3.43
C ARG A 244 19.40 9.55 2.32
N PRO A 245 19.37 10.28 1.18
CA PRO A 245 18.50 9.93 0.06
C PRO A 245 18.95 8.61 -0.59
N ILE A 246 17.98 7.88 -1.13
CA ILE A 246 18.27 6.70 -1.94
C ILE A 246 18.71 7.15 -3.34
N PRO A 247 19.87 6.70 -3.86
CA PRO A 247 20.30 7.06 -5.20
C PRO A 247 19.25 6.73 -6.26
N PHE A 248 18.99 7.68 -7.15
CA PHE A 248 18.03 7.59 -8.27
C PHE A 248 16.56 7.45 -7.87
N VAL A 249 16.23 7.53 -6.58
CA VAL A 249 14.86 7.56 -6.08
C VAL A 249 14.53 8.96 -5.59
N SER A 250 13.41 9.50 -6.03
CA SER A 250 12.93 10.84 -5.70
C SER A 250 11.66 10.76 -4.87
N PRO A 251 11.39 11.72 -3.95
CA PRO A 251 10.10 11.83 -3.27
C PRO A 251 8.93 12.13 -4.23
N LYS A 252 9.21 12.56 -5.46
CA LYS A 252 8.25 12.69 -6.56
C LYS A 252 8.40 11.54 -7.55
N MET A 253 7.28 11.02 -8.05
CA MET A 253 7.30 9.92 -8.99
C MET A 253 8.00 10.29 -10.31
N ASN A 254 8.99 9.50 -10.71
CA ASN A 254 9.59 9.63 -12.04
C ASN A 254 8.68 8.99 -13.09
N LYS A 255 8.20 9.80 -14.02
CA LYS A 255 7.29 9.38 -15.12
C LYS A 255 8.01 8.69 -16.27
N LYS A 256 9.32 8.88 -16.43
CA LYS A 256 10.12 8.31 -17.53
C LYS A 256 10.27 6.80 -17.38
N GLY A 257 10.20 6.08 -18.50
CA GLY A 257 10.37 4.61 -18.53
C GLY A 257 9.14 3.82 -18.05
N LYS A 258 7.98 4.46 -17.96
CA LYS A 258 6.69 3.88 -17.60
C LYS A 258 5.70 3.99 -18.76
N GLN A 259 4.80 3.02 -18.87
CA GLN A 259 3.75 2.97 -19.91
C GLN A 259 2.52 3.76 -19.44
N LEU A 260 2.67 5.08 -19.31
CA LEU A 260 1.63 5.96 -18.72
C LEU A 260 0.35 6.00 -19.55
N GLU A 261 0.40 5.65 -20.83
CA GLU A 261 -0.76 5.51 -21.71
C GLU A 261 -1.75 4.43 -21.26
N LEU A 262 -1.30 3.50 -20.40
CA LEU A 262 -2.16 2.47 -19.81
C LEU A 262 -2.89 2.95 -18.55
N ALA A 263 -2.42 4.03 -17.93
CA ALA A 263 -3.13 4.67 -16.84
C ALA A 263 -4.39 5.34 -17.42
N GLY A 264 -5.57 4.86 -17.03
CA GLY A 264 -6.83 5.53 -17.38
C GLY A 264 -6.83 6.96 -16.82
N HIS A 265 -7.35 7.89 -17.63
CA HIS A 265 -7.63 9.26 -17.20
C HIS A 265 -9.01 9.36 -16.58
#